data_1f17192ce767342f1964ea7d811bdd21
#
_entry.id   1f17192ce767342f1964ea7d811bdd21
#
_cell.length_a   1.000
_cell.length_b   1.000
_cell.length_c   1.000
_cell.angle_alpha   90.00
_cell.angle_beta   90.00
_cell.angle_gamma   90.00
#
_symmetry.space_group_name_H-M   'P 1'
#
loop_
_entity.id
_entity.type
_entity.pdbx_description
1 polymer ?
#
loop_
_entity_poly.entity_id
_entity_poly.type
_entity_poly.pdbx_seq_one_letter_code
_entity_poly.pdbx_strand_id
1 'polypeptide(L)'
;MSGQYIPYHLRHNKSIDREIFLESLNLLSKRLNIQEYTYIGFGGPMLEDFRIMHNRIALSDMISLEEQESTHIRQKYNLPYNCIDCKLISAHDFILDYSFSKPSITWLDYASPKKIQTDLDDIHLLSTKVSSFDILKVTFPINPSSYYQRRVGESLDIFKEAFINSLKSLLGKKYLDFNLQISNADLSDRKIKALLIRIITNAFRSAIERGLSGRKDKIQYYPLSLNQYNDGSHTMLTISGFFSSEQEYIELSKACDLSNWQFYSTNWEDVQEIAIPTLTIKEK
;
A
#
# COMPACT_ATOMS: atom_id res chain seq x y z
N MET A 1 6.60 -14.35 3.72
CA MET A 1 5.77 -15.13 2.78
C MET A 1 4.38 -15.32 3.37
N SER A 2 3.53 -14.31 3.27
CA SER A 2 2.19 -14.30 3.88
C SER A 2 1.09 -14.92 3.00
N GLY A 3 1.36 -15.21 1.74
CA GLY A 3 0.35 -15.67 0.77
C GLY A 3 0.27 -17.18 0.50
N GLN A 4 1.15 -18.00 1.05
CA GLN A 4 1.27 -19.40 0.60
C GLN A 4 0.26 -20.39 1.21
N TYR A 5 -0.37 -20.09 2.35
CA TYR A 5 -1.07 -21.10 3.13
C TYR A 5 -2.56 -20.84 3.43
N ILE A 6 -3.03 -19.61 3.27
CA ILE A 6 -4.43 -19.29 3.54
C ILE A 6 -5.11 -18.91 2.24
N PRO A 7 -6.16 -19.63 1.81
CA PRO A 7 -6.96 -19.23 0.65
C PRO A 7 -7.44 -17.79 0.81
N TYR A 8 -7.27 -16.98 -0.23
CA TYR A 8 -7.54 -15.54 -0.20
C TYR A 8 -9.00 -15.20 0.18
N HIS A 9 -9.96 -16.06 -0.14
CA HIS A 9 -11.36 -15.90 0.24
C HIS A 9 -11.61 -16.00 1.75
N LEU A 10 -10.66 -16.53 2.52
CA LEU A 10 -10.74 -16.61 3.97
C LEU A 10 -10.12 -15.37 4.67
N ARG A 11 -9.58 -14.43 3.91
CA ARG A 11 -9.01 -13.17 4.42
C ARG A 11 -10.04 -12.05 4.33
N HIS A 12 -11.07 -12.12 5.17
CA HIS A 12 -12.23 -11.23 5.08
C HIS A 12 -11.87 -9.74 5.10
N ASN A 13 -11.01 -9.29 6.02
CA ASN A 13 -10.64 -7.87 6.10
C ASN A 13 -9.86 -7.40 4.85
N LYS A 14 -8.96 -8.23 4.32
CA LYS A 14 -8.26 -7.94 3.07
C LYS A 14 -9.22 -7.88 1.88
N SER A 15 -10.28 -8.69 1.90
CA SER A 15 -11.33 -8.64 0.87
C SER A 15 -12.07 -7.30 0.90
N ILE A 16 -12.38 -6.77 2.09
CA ILE A 16 -13.00 -5.44 2.21
C ILE A 16 -12.05 -4.32 1.75
N ASP A 17 -10.77 -4.38 2.11
CA ASP A 17 -9.78 -3.41 1.62
C ASP A 17 -9.69 -3.40 0.09
N ARG A 18 -9.84 -4.57 -0.56
CA ARG A 18 -9.96 -4.66 -2.03
C ARG A 18 -11.23 -3.99 -2.54
N GLU A 19 -12.38 -4.27 -1.92
CA GLU A 19 -13.65 -3.67 -2.34
C GLU A 19 -13.61 -2.15 -2.22
N ILE A 20 -13.04 -1.60 -1.15
CA ILE A 20 -12.82 -0.16 -0.99
C ILE A 20 -11.97 0.39 -2.14
N PHE A 21 -10.90 -0.32 -2.52
CA PHE A 21 -10.06 0.10 -3.63
C PHE A 21 -10.79 0.02 -4.98
N LEU A 22 -11.52 -1.06 -5.24
CA LEU A 22 -12.35 -1.20 -6.44
C LEU A 22 -13.41 -0.09 -6.53
N GLU A 23 -14.03 0.25 -5.42
CA GLU A 23 -15.00 1.34 -5.34
C GLU A 23 -14.36 2.68 -5.70
N SER A 24 -13.15 2.95 -5.20
CA SER A 24 -12.39 4.16 -5.58
C SER A 24 -12.08 4.21 -7.08
N LEU A 25 -11.66 3.09 -7.68
CA LEU A 25 -11.41 3.00 -9.13
C LEU A 25 -12.70 3.23 -9.94
N ASN A 26 -13.82 2.67 -9.50
CA ASN A 26 -15.13 2.90 -10.13
C ASN A 26 -15.56 4.37 -10.01
N LEU A 27 -15.29 5.05 -8.91
CA LEU A 27 -15.56 6.48 -8.78
C LEU A 27 -14.71 7.29 -9.76
N LEU A 28 -13.40 6.99 -9.83
CA LEU A 28 -12.48 7.65 -10.76
C LEU A 28 -12.84 7.37 -12.24
N SER A 29 -13.41 6.20 -12.54
CA SER A 29 -13.83 5.84 -13.91
C SER A 29 -14.92 6.74 -14.49
N LYS A 30 -15.59 7.56 -13.67
CA LYS A 30 -16.52 8.58 -14.15
C LYS A 30 -15.83 9.65 -15.03
N ARG A 31 -14.51 9.78 -14.92
CA ARG A 31 -13.70 10.77 -15.64
C ARG A 31 -12.43 10.23 -16.27
N LEU A 32 -11.88 9.17 -15.72
CA LEU A 32 -10.67 8.53 -16.22
C LEU A 32 -11.03 7.23 -16.94
N ASN A 33 -10.37 6.95 -18.04
CA ASN A 33 -10.56 5.70 -18.76
C ASN A 33 -9.77 4.55 -18.11
N ILE A 34 -10.18 4.19 -16.90
CA ILE A 34 -9.48 3.24 -16.03
C ILE A 34 -9.23 1.88 -16.73
N GLN A 35 -10.09 1.48 -17.64
CA GLN A 35 -9.96 0.20 -18.36
C GLN A 35 -8.73 0.16 -19.29
N GLU A 36 -8.18 1.31 -19.69
CA GLU A 36 -6.99 1.42 -20.53
C GLU A 36 -5.68 1.51 -19.72
N TYR A 37 -5.77 1.48 -18.39
CA TYR A 37 -4.61 1.54 -17.51
C TYR A 37 -3.84 0.23 -17.50
N THR A 38 -2.53 0.31 -17.33
CA THR A 38 -1.71 -0.86 -17.00
C THR A 38 -1.80 -1.14 -15.51
N TYR A 39 -2.26 -2.33 -15.11
CA TYR A 39 -2.23 -2.77 -13.71
C TYR A 39 -0.92 -3.47 -13.39
N ILE A 40 -0.22 -3.02 -12.36
CA ILE A 40 1.08 -3.54 -11.92
C ILE A 40 0.98 -3.93 -10.44
N GLY A 41 1.42 -5.13 -10.07
CA GLY A 41 1.38 -5.55 -8.68
C GLY A 41 1.98 -6.91 -8.39
N PHE A 42 1.90 -7.33 -7.14
CA PHE A 42 2.35 -8.65 -6.69
C PHE A 42 1.20 -9.65 -6.75
N GLY A 43 1.27 -10.61 -7.67
CA GLY A 43 0.15 -11.55 -7.91
C GLY A 43 0.05 -12.69 -6.91
N GLY A 44 1.12 -12.98 -6.16
CA GLY A 44 1.20 -14.23 -5.42
C GLY A 44 0.93 -15.45 -6.33
N PRO A 45 0.90 -16.69 -5.80
CA PRO A 45 0.80 -17.88 -6.64
C PRO A 45 -0.56 -18.07 -7.33
N MET A 46 -1.61 -17.35 -6.90
CA MET A 46 -3.00 -17.51 -7.37
C MET A 46 -3.52 -16.35 -8.22
N LEU A 47 -2.76 -15.25 -8.32
CA LEU A 47 -3.12 -14.07 -9.11
C LEU A 47 -4.52 -13.51 -8.79
N GLU A 48 -4.94 -13.59 -7.52
CA GLU A 48 -6.31 -13.26 -7.11
C GLU A 48 -6.66 -11.79 -7.37
N ASP A 49 -5.76 -10.86 -7.03
CA ASP A 49 -5.99 -9.44 -7.25
C ASP A 49 -6.12 -9.12 -8.76
N PHE A 50 -5.36 -9.81 -9.61
CA PHE A 50 -5.44 -9.71 -11.06
C PHE A 50 -6.77 -10.21 -11.61
N ARG A 51 -7.27 -11.35 -11.08
CA ARG A 51 -8.60 -11.88 -11.46
C ARG A 51 -9.70 -10.89 -11.12
N ILE A 52 -9.63 -10.29 -9.94
CA ILE A 52 -10.61 -9.32 -9.47
C ILE A 52 -10.56 -8.05 -10.32
N MET A 53 -9.37 -7.50 -10.60
CA MET A 53 -9.17 -6.31 -11.43
C MET A 53 -9.70 -6.53 -12.85
N HIS A 54 -9.40 -7.69 -13.46
CA HIS A 54 -9.95 -8.02 -14.77
C HIS A 54 -11.48 -8.11 -14.76
N ASN A 55 -12.05 -8.86 -13.81
CA ASN A 55 -13.50 -9.14 -13.80
C ASN A 55 -14.35 -7.93 -13.41
N ARG A 56 -13.84 -7.05 -12.53
CA ARG A 56 -14.62 -5.97 -11.94
C ARG A 56 -14.39 -4.61 -12.61
N ILE A 57 -13.18 -4.40 -13.13
CA ILE A 57 -12.75 -3.13 -13.75
C ILE A 57 -12.52 -3.30 -15.25
N ALA A 58 -12.48 -4.53 -15.76
CA ALA A 58 -12.19 -4.88 -17.16
C ALA A 58 -10.76 -4.49 -17.62
N LEU A 59 -9.80 -4.48 -16.71
CA LEU A 59 -8.41 -4.26 -17.05
C LEU A 59 -7.87 -5.42 -17.91
N SER A 60 -7.21 -5.08 -19.00
CA SER A 60 -6.67 -6.05 -19.98
C SER A 60 -5.18 -5.87 -20.29
N ASP A 61 -4.50 -5.00 -19.57
CA ASP A 61 -3.04 -4.79 -19.63
C ASP A 61 -2.50 -4.90 -18.20
N MET A 62 -1.96 -6.09 -17.83
CA MET A 62 -1.63 -6.39 -16.45
C MET A 62 -0.26 -7.05 -16.31
N ILE A 63 0.55 -6.59 -15.36
CA ILE A 63 1.92 -7.07 -15.11
C ILE A 63 2.04 -7.54 -13.67
N SER A 64 2.28 -8.84 -13.49
CA SER A 64 2.52 -9.44 -12.18
C SER A 64 4.01 -9.57 -11.93
N LEU A 65 4.50 -8.97 -10.84
CA LEU A 65 5.89 -9.00 -10.42
C LEU A 65 6.10 -10.08 -9.36
N GLU A 66 7.13 -10.89 -9.53
CA GLU A 66 7.48 -11.94 -8.57
C GLU A 66 9.01 -12.14 -8.54
N GLU A 67 9.61 -12.04 -7.36
CA GLU A 67 11.07 -12.24 -7.20
C GLU A 67 11.46 -13.73 -6.97
N GLN A 68 10.49 -14.58 -6.57
CA GLN A 68 10.73 -15.98 -6.26
C GLN A 68 10.32 -16.89 -7.42
N GLU A 69 11.30 -17.61 -7.99
CA GLU A 69 11.09 -18.50 -9.11
C GLU A 69 10.00 -19.55 -8.86
N SER A 70 9.98 -20.16 -7.66
CA SER A 70 8.96 -21.17 -7.32
C SER A 70 7.53 -20.61 -7.31
N THR A 71 7.34 -19.37 -6.90
CA THR A 71 6.05 -18.66 -6.95
C THR A 71 5.71 -18.27 -8.38
N HIS A 72 6.68 -17.77 -9.14
CA HIS A 72 6.50 -17.43 -10.55
C HIS A 72 6.06 -18.62 -11.40
N ILE A 73 6.68 -19.81 -11.21
CA ILE A 73 6.24 -21.04 -11.86
C ILE A 73 4.76 -21.35 -11.56
N ARG A 74 4.34 -21.17 -10.29
CA ARG A 74 2.94 -21.35 -9.91
C ARG A 74 2.00 -20.32 -10.51
N GLN A 75 2.45 -19.05 -10.66
CA GLN A 75 1.68 -18.02 -11.37
C GLN A 75 1.44 -18.42 -12.84
N LYS A 76 2.48 -18.89 -13.52
CA LYS A 76 2.36 -19.38 -14.92
C LYS A 76 1.39 -20.55 -15.02
N TYR A 77 1.43 -21.47 -14.06
CA TYR A 77 0.51 -22.63 -14.04
C TYR A 77 -0.94 -22.22 -13.74
N ASN A 78 -1.15 -21.26 -12.84
CA ASN A 78 -2.47 -20.77 -12.41
C ASN A 78 -2.98 -19.57 -13.22
N LEU A 79 -2.33 -19.23 -14.33
CA LEU A 79 -2.63 -18.04 -15.12
C LEU A 79 -4.12 -18.03 -15.55
N PRO A 80 -4.94 -17.09 -15.03
CA PRO A 80 -6.37 -17.11 -15.31
C PRO A 80 -6.73 -16.46 -16.65
N TYR A 81 -5.90 -15.52 -17.12
CA TYR A 81 -6.14 -14.73 -18.34
C TYR A 81 -4.84 -14.44 -19.07
N ASN A 82 -4.87 -14.47 -20.39
CA ASN A 82 -3.71 -14.20 -21.26
C ASN A 82 -3.24 -12.74 -21.23
N CYS A 83 -4.03 -11.84 -20.68
CA CYS A 83 -3.70 -10.41 -20.53
C CYS A 83 -2.82 -10.11 -19.28
N ILE A 84 -2.38 -11.15 -18.56
CA ILE A 84 -1.50 -11.01 -17.40
C ILE A 84 -0.09 -11.46 -17.82
N ASP A 85 0.84 -10.51 -17.83
CA ASP A 85 2.26 -10.80 -18.03
C ASP A 85 2.96 -11.06 -16.69
N CYS A 86 3.27 -12.32 -16.39
CA CYS A 86 3.98 -12.69 -15.18
C CYS A 86 5.50 -12.58 -15.40
N LYS A 87 6.13 -11.64 -14.70
CA LYS A 87 7.56 -11.37 -14.76
C LYS A 87 8.29 -11.90 -13.54
N LEU A 88 9.39 -12.63 -13.76
CA LEU A 88 10.32 -13.02 -12.69
C LEU A 88 11.31 -11.88 -12.50
N ILE A 89 10.94 -10.92 -11.68
CA ILE A 89 11.69 -9.69 -11.45
C ILE A 89 11.33 -9.10 -10.09
N SER A 90 12.25 -8.42 -9.42
CA SER A 90 11.96 -7.64 -8.23
C SER A 90 11.17 -6.36 -8.58
N ALA A 91 10.43 -5.79 -7.61
CA ALA A 91 9.77 -4.51 -7.81
C ALA A 91 10.79 -3.40 -8.14
N HIS A 92 11.95 -3.42 -7.45
CA HIS A 92 13.02 -2.45 -7.66
C HIS A 92 13.52 -2.44 -9.11
N ASP A 93 13.94 -3.61 -9.60
CA ASP A 93 14.50 -3.73 -10.95
C ASP A 93 13.44 -3.41 -12.01
N PHE A 94 12.19 -3.86 -11.78
CA PHE A 94 11.09 -3.52 -12.68
C PHE A 94 10.85 -2.00 -12.72
N ILE A 95 10.72 -1.32 -11.58
CA ILE A 95 10.50 0.13 -11.55
C ILE A 95 11.68 0.88 -12.15
N LEU A 96 12.91 0.38 -11.97
CA LEU A 96 14.12 0.99 -12.53
C LEU A 96 14.09 0.99 -14.07
N ASP A 97 13.68 -0.11 -14.69
CA ASP A 97 13.76 -0.31 -16.14
C ASP A 97 12.46 0.02 -16.88
N TYR A 98 11.29 -0.06 -16.20
CA TYR A 98 10.00 0.12 -16.85
C TYR A 98 9.74 1.58 -17.24
N SER A 99 9.28 1.76 -18.48
CA SER A 99 8.80 3.05 -18.96
C SER A 99 7.29 3.17 -18.75
N PHE A 100 6.87 4.04 -17.82
CA PHE A 100 5.47 4.33 -17.55
C PHE A 100 4.88 5.22 -18.67
N SER A 101 4.73 4.65 -19.86
CA SER A 101 4.25 5.37 -21.06
C SER A 101 2.72 5.43 -21.16
N LYS A 102 2.02 4.61 -20.40
CA LYS A 102 0.57 4.62 -20.24
C LYS A 102 0.21 4.91 -18.80
N PRO A 103 -0.98 5.45 -18.51
CA PRO A 103 -1.47 5.56 -17.13
C PRO A 103 -1.46 4.20 -16.44
N SER A 104 -1.10 4.19 -15.17
CA SER A 104 -0.90 2.96 -14.41
C SER A 104 -1.69 2.92 -13.11
N ILE A 105 -2.06 1.70 -12.70
CA ILE A 105 -2.50 1.37 -11.36
C ILE A 105 -1.45 0.45 -10.78
N THR A 106 -0.64 0.96 -9.85
CA THR A 106 0.41 0.19 -9.20
C THR A 106 -0.01 -0.17 -7.79
N TRP A 107 -0.10 -1.47 -7.46
CA TRP A 107 -0.37 -1.95 -6.12
C TRP A 107 0.81 -2.74 -5.56
N LEU A 108 1.55 -2.15 -4.62
CA LEU A 108 2.70 -2.76 -3.96
C LEU A 108 2.28 -3.27 -2.57
N ASP A 109 2.01 -4.57 -2.48
CA ASP A 109 1.54 -5.24 -1.26
C ASP A 109 2.73 -5.81 -0.46
N TYR A 110 3.47 -4.93 0.22
CA TYR A 110 4.64 -5.32 0.99
C TYR A 110 4.27 -6.07 2.27
N ALA A 111 5.00 -7.14 2.57
CA ALA A 111 4.69 -8.05 3.67
C ALA A 111 5.78 -8.12 4.76
N SER A 112 6.95 -7.50 4.55
CA SER A 112 8.10 -7.64 5.45
C SER A 112 8.56 -6.31 6.04
N PRO A 113 8.39 -6.08 7.36
CA PRO A 113 8.92 -4.88 8.01
C PRO A 113 10.43 -4.71 7.85
N LYS A 114 11.16 -5.82 7.67
CA LYS A 114 12.64 -5.79 7.51
C LYS A 114 13.09 -5.19 6.18
N LYS A 115 12.21 -5.17 5.17
CA LYS A 115 12.49 -4.59 3.85
C LYS A 115 11.95 -3.17 3.70
N ILE A 116 11.37 -2.57 4.73
CA ILE A 116 10.62 -1.32 4.63
C ILE A 116 11.43 -0.16 4.03
N GLN A 117 12.75 -0.10 4.29
CA GLN A 117 13.59 0.93 3.66
C GLN A 117 13.68 0.73 2.14
N THR A 118 13.88 -0.51 1.70
CA THR A 118 13.90 -0.85 0.26
C THR A 118 12.54 -0.56 -0.37
N ASP A 119 11.46 -0.92 0.33
CA ASP A 119 10.08 -0.68 -0.11
C ASP A 119 9.81 0.83 -0.31
N LEU A 120 10.32 1.67 0.60
CA LEU A 120 10.26 3.14 0.48
C LEU A 120 11.17 3.68 -0.62
N ASP A 121 12.32 3.06 -0.87
CA ASP A 121 13.19 3.42 -2.00
C ASP A 121 12.53 3.10 -3.34
N ASP A 122 11.77 2.00 -3.44
CA ASP A 122 10.95 1.67 -4.61
C ASP A 122 9.86 2.72 -4.86
N ILE A 123 9.17 3.15 -3.81
CA ILE A 123 8.15 4.21 -3.88
C ILE A 123 8.77 5.55 -4.31
N HIS A 124 9.94 5.88 -3.75
CA HIS A 124 10.68 7.06 -4.16
C HIS A 124 11.03 7.01 -5.65
N LEU A 125 11.59 5.88 -6.13
CA LEU A 125 11.95 5.70 -7.53
C LEU A 125 10.73 5.76 -8.45
N LEU A 126 9.63 5.07 -8.10
CA LEU A 126 8.36 5.12 -8.82
C LEU A 126 7.86 6.55 -8.96
N SER A 127 7.92 7.33 -7.88
CA SER A 127 7.45 8.73 -7.86
C SER A 127 8.26 9.65 -8.78
N THR A 128 9.48 9.26 -9.18
CA THR A 128 10.25 10.01 -10.20
C THR A 128 9.71 9.80 -11.61
N LYS A 129 8.92 8.74 -11.85
CA LYS A 129 8.50 8.27 -13.18
C LYS A 129 7.00 8.42 -13.48
N VAL A 130 6.19 8.59 -12.45
CA VAL A 130 4.73 8.69 -12.58
C VAL A 130 4.28 9.94 -13.34
N SER A 131 3.08 9.88 -13.89
CA SER A 131 2.40 10.99 -14.55
C SER A 131 1.11 11.35 -13.84
N SER A 132 0.47 12.47 -14.23
CA SER A 132 -0.85 12.82 -13.73
C SER A 132 -1.83 11.67 -13.96
N PHE A 133 -2.62 11.38 -12.92
CA PHE A 133 -3.62 10.33 -12.83
C PHE A 133 -3.08 8.91 -12.71
N ASP A 134 -1.76 8.69 -12.62
CA ASP A 134 -1.26 7.40 -12.14
C ASP A 134 -1.77 7.14 -10.72
N ILE A 135 -2.18 5.90 -10.45
CA ILE A 135 -2.77 5.48 -9.19
C ILE A 135 -1.78 4.57 -8.47
N LEU A 136 -1.52 4.87 -7.20
CA LEU A 136 -0.65 4.06 -6.35
C LEU A 136 -1.41 3.60 -5.12
N LYS A 137 -1.42 2.29 -4.87
CA LYS A 137 -1.81 1.68 -3.61
C LYS A 137 -0.61 0.95 -3.02
N VAL A 138 -0.37 1.16 -1.72
CA VAL A 138 0.71 0.48 -1.00
C VAL A 138 0.16 -0.13 0.28
N THR A 139 0.64 -1.32 0.61
CA THR A 139 0.32 -2.01 1.86
C THR A 139 1.59 -2.21 2.67
N PHE A 140 1.57 -1.85 3.95
CA PHE A 140 2.68 -2.04 4.89
C PHE A 140 2.24 -2.85 6.12
N PRO A 141 3.07 -3.77 6.63
CA PRO A 141 2.83 -4.38 7.93
C PRO A 141 3.13 -3.38 9.06
N ILE A 142 2.20 -3.27 10.01
CA ILE A 142 2.29 -2.31 11.13
C ILE A 142 2.16 -2.96 12.51
N ASN A 143 2.56 -4.22 12.65
CA ASN A 143 2.65 -4.85 13.97
C ASN A 143 3.85 -4.27 14.74
N PRO A 144 3.66 -3.62 15.89
CA PRO A 144 4.77 -3.05 16.66
C PRO A 144 5.84 -4.09 17.04
N SER A 145 5.41 -5.31 17.39
CA SER A 145 6.32 -6.43 17.74
C SER A 145 7.21 -6.89 16.57
N SER A 146 6.83 -6.59 15.33
CA SER A 146 7.65 -6.88 14.14
C SER A 146 8.80 -5.88 13.95
N TYR A 147 8.69 -4.71 14.57
CA TYR A 147 9.74 -3.68 14.59
C TYR A 147 10.65 -3.83 15.80
N TYR A 148 10.07 -4.07 16.96
CA TYR A 148 10.81 -4.46 18.16
C TYR A 148 9.88 -5.18 19.13
N GLN A 149 10.30 -6.35 19.59
CA GLN A 149 9.55 -7.13 20.57
C GLN A 149 10.06 -6.83 21.97
N ARG A 150 9.19 -6.26 22.83
CA ARG A 150 9.52 -6.00 24.24
C ARG A 150 9.87 -7.30 24.96
N ARG A 151 10.97 -7.29 25.72
CA ARG A 151 11.40 -8.44 26.52
C ARG A 151 10.69 -8.49 27.86
N VAL A 152 10.54 -9.69 28.42
CA VAL A 152 9.98 -9.87 29.75
C VAL A 152 10.88 -9.16 30.78
N GLY A 153 10.30 -8.32 31.64
CA GLY A 153 11.02 -7.53 32.62
C GLY A 153 11.75 -6.28 32.09
N GLU A 154 11.63 -5.98 30.81
CA GLU A 154 12.23 -4.78 30.23
C GLU A 154 11.50 -3.53 30.72
N SER A 155 12.25 -2.55 31.25
CA SER A 155 11.66 -1.25 31.64
C SER A 155 11.13 -0.50 30.41
N LEU A 156 10.20 0.43 30.65
CA LEU A 156 9.60 1.21 29.55
C LEU A 156 10.64 2.10 28.84
N ASP A 157 11.61 2.64 29.58
CA ASP A 157 12.66 3.49 29.00
C ASP A 157 13.63 2.70 28.12
N ILE A 158 14.03 1.49 28.54
CA ILE A 158 14.86 0.60 27.73
C ILE A 158 14.11 0.17 26.48
N PHE A 159 12.84 -0.22 26.62
CA PHE A 159 11.98 -0.56 25.47
C PHE A 159 11.87 0.60 24.48
N LYS A 160 11.63 1.82 24.97
CA LYS A 160 11.53 3.04 24.15
C LYS A 160 12.80 3.25 23.32
N GLU A 161 13.96 3.23 23.98
CA GLU A 161 15.23 3.44 23.29
C GLU A 161 15.47 2.36 22.23
N ALA A 162 15.26 1.10 22.58
CA ALA A 162 15.42 -0.04 21.68
C ALA A 162 14.45 0.02 20.49
N PHE A 163 13.18 0.38 20.72
CA PHE A 163 12.16 0.53 19.67
C PHE A 163 12.52 1.67 18.70
N ILE A 164 12.94 2.83 19.23
CA ILE A 164 13.39 3.96 18.41
C ILE A 164 14.62 3.60 17.58
N ASN A 165 15.60 2.92 18.18
CA ASN A 165 16.82 2.49 17.49
C ASN A 165 16.50 1.47 16.40
N SER A 166 15.56 0.56 16.63
CA SER A 166 15.09 -0.37 15.62
C SER A 166 14.39 0.35 14.45
N LEU A 167 13.51 1.29 14.74
CA LEU A 167 12.88 2.11 13.69
C LEU A 167 13.92 2.90 12.88
N LYS A 168 14.91 3.50 13.54
CA LYS A 168 16.00 4.21 12.86
C LYS A 168 16.81 3.29 11.95
N SER A 169 17.05 2.06 12.39
CA SER A 169 17.76 1.05 11.59
C SER A 169 16.96 0.57 10.40
N LEU A 170 15.64 0.37 10.57
CA LEU A 170 14.74 -0.18 9.54
C LEU A 170 14.33 0.86 8.49
N LEU A 171 14.05 2.10 8.89
CA LEU A 171 13.60 3.17 7.99
C LEU A 171 14.77 3.98 7.41
N GLY A 172 15.93 3.92 8.06
CA GLY A 172 17.10 4.73 7.70
C GLY A 172 16.90 6.23 7.95
N LYS A 173 18.01 6.96 7.84
CA LYS A 173 18.01 8.44 8.01
C LYS A 173 17.19 9.19 6.96
N LYS A 174 16.92 8.55 5.84
CA LYS A 174 16.24 9.15 4.69
C LYS A 174 14.75 9.36 4.95
N TYR A 175 14.12 8.46 5.69
CA TYR A 175 12.66 8.40 5.83
C TYR A 175 12.13 8.61 7.24
N LEU A 176 13.00 8.56 8.25
CA LEU A 176 12.62 8.84 9.63
C LEU A 176 13.02 10.28 10.01
N ASP A 177 12.06 11.07 10.48
CA ASP A 177 12.38 12.35 11.10
C ASP A 177 13.14 12.11 12.40
N PHE A 178 14.40 12.59 12.45
CA PHE A 178 15.27 12.44 13.63
C PHE A 178 14.80 13.26 14.82
N ASN A 179 13.97 14.28 14.59
CA ASN A 179 13.38 15.11 15.63
C ASN A 179 12.10 14.51 16.20
N LEU A 180 11.69 13.32 15.74
CA LEU A 180 10.50 12.63 16.23
C LEU A 180 10.61 12.42 17.74
N GLN A 181 9.86 13.20 18.51
CA GLN A 181 9.76 13.03 19.93
C GLN A 181 8.70 11.98 20.26
N ILE A 182 9.11 10.91 20.90
CA ILE A 182 8.24 9.84 21.37
C ILE A 182 8.20 9.89 22.89
N SER A 183 7.04 10.09 23.47
CA SER A 183 6.83 10.02 24.92
C SER A 183 6.61 8.57 25.38
N ASN A 184 6.78 8.31 26.69
CA ASN A 184 6.45 6.99 27.24
C ASN A 184 4.95 6.67 27.11
N ALA A 185 4.10 7.70 27.09
CA ALA A 185 2.65 7.52 26.87
C ALA A 185 2.31 7.01 25.47
N ASP A 186 3.15 7.32 24.47
CA ASP A 186 2.96 6.86 23.09
C ASP A 186 3.30 5.37 22.92
N LEU A 187 4.07 4.80 23.84
CA LEU A 187 4.49 3.40 23.83
C LEU A 187 3.56 2.47 24.63
N SER A 188 2.45 2.98 25.14
CA SER A 188 1.43 2.11 25.72
C SER A 188 0.83 1.21 24.64
N ASP A 189 0.37 0.01 25.03
CA ASP A 189 -0.22 -1.00 24.13
C ASP A 189 -1.34 -0.43 23.23
N ARG A 190 -2.07 0.58 23.73
CA ARG A 190 -3.13 1.26 22.99
C ARG A 190 -2.63 2.28 21.96
N LYS A 191 -1.48 2.92 22.20
CA LYS A 191 -1.00 4.06 21.40
C LYS A 191 0.16 3.70 20.48
N ILE A 192 0.94 2.67 20.79
CA ILE A 192 2.12 2.30 20.02
C ILE A 192 1.78 1.95 18.56
N LYS A 193 0.60 1.37 18.30
CA LYS A 193 0.12 1.08 16.96
C LYS A 193 -0.17 2.39 16.19
N ALA A 194 -0.87 3.33 16.83
CA ALA A 194 -1.15 4.64 16.22
C ALA A 194 0.13 5.44 15.95
N LEU A 195 1.10 5.37 16.87
CA LEU A 195 2.43 5.95 16.67
C LEU A 195 3.12 5.34 15.44
N LEU A 196 3.10 4.01 15.32
CA LEU A 196 3.73 3.31 14.19
C LEU A 196 3.04 3.67 12.86
N ILE A 197 1.72 3.71 12.83
CA ILE A 197 0.95 4.18 11.67
C ILE A 197 1.43 5.57 11.24
N ARG A 198 1.48 6.53 12.16
CA ARG A 198 1.95 7.89 11.88
C ARG A 198 3.37 7.91 11.33
N ILE A 199 4.27 7.13 11.90
CA ILE A 199 5.66 7.05 11.44
C ILE A 199 5.74 6.49 10.02
N ILE A 200 5.05 5.39 9.73
CA ILE A 200 5.06 4.75 8.41
C ILE A 200 4.38 5.63 7.36
N THR A 201 3.25 6.26 7.68
CA THR A 201 2.57 7.21 6.79
C THR A 201 3.47 8.40 6.45
N ASN A 202 4.18 8.97 7.43
CA ASN A 202 5.12 10.06 7.19
C ASN A 202 6.33 9.61 6.36
N ALA A 203 6.83 8.40 6.58
CA ALA A 203 7.93 7.83 5.80
C ALA A 203 7.51 7.62 4.33
N PHE A 204 6.31 7.09 4.09
CA PHE A 204 5.71 6.94 2.76
C PHE A 204 5.55 8.30 2.07
N ARG A 205 4.97 9.28 2.76
CA ARG A 205 4.83 10.64 2.25
C ARG A 205 6.19 11.26 1.88
N SER A 206 7.19 11.12 2.76
CA SER A 206 8.56 11.60 2.50
C SER A 206 9.19 10.93 1.27
N ALA A 207 8.95 9.63 1.06
CA ALA A 207 9.44 8.91 -0.11
C ALA A 207 8.88 9.50 -1.42
N ILE A 208 7.56 9.75 -1.45
CA ILE A 208 6.89 10.36 -2.59
C ILE A 208 7.37 11.80 -2.83
N GLU A 209 7.34 12.65 -1.81
CA GLU A 209 7.73 14.06 -1.92
C GLU A 209 9.17 14.20 -2.43
N ARG A 210 10.08 13.34 -2.00
CA ARG A 210 11.47 13.29 -2.49
C ARG A 210 11.55 12.86 -3.96
N GLY A 211 10.76 11.88 -4.38
CA GLY A 211 10.71 11.43 -5.78
C GLY A 211 10.13 12.50 -6.71
N LEU A 212 9.16 13.27 -6.24
CA LEU A 212 8.56 14.39 -6.98
C LEU A 212 9.39 15.66 -6.91
N SER A 213 10.36 15.76 -6.00
CA SER A 213 11.18 16.96 -5.80
C SER A 213 11.96 17.31 -7.07
N GLY A 214 11.89 18.57 -7.47
CA GLY A 214 12.61 19.07 -8.66
C GLY A 214 11.91 18.83 -10.00
N ARG A 215 10.76 18.14 -10.02
CA ARG A 215 9.95 17.97 -11.23
C ARG A 215 9.31 19.31 -11.65
N LYS A 216 9.21 19.51 -12.97
CA LYS A 216 8.65 20.75 -13.55
C LYS A 216 7.11 20.73 -13.60
N ASP A 217 6.51 19.54 -13.64
CA ASP A 217 5.07 19.33 -13.79
C ASP A 217 4.26 19.58 -12.51
N LYS A 218 4.93 19.81 -11.38
CA LYS A 218 4.33 20.17 -10.08
C LYS A 218 3.22 19.20 -9.62
N ILE A 219 3.30 17.93 -10.01
CA ILE A 219 2.37 16.91 -9.53
C ILE A 219 2.63 16.59 -8.07
N GLN A 220 1.57 16.18 -7.37
CA GLN A 220 1.58 15.74 -5.98
C GLN A 220 0.79 14.44 -5.88
N TYR A 221 0.97 13.72 -4.78
CA TYR A 221 0.15 12.56 -4.47
C TYR A 221 -1.01 12.97 -3.57
N TYR A 222 -2.22 12.67 -3.99
CA TYR A 222 -3.44 12.91 -3.24
C TYR A 222 -4.00 11.58 -2.73
N PRO A 223 -4.05 11.39 -1.40
CA PRO A 223 -4.63 10.17 -0.84
C PRO A 223 -6.12 10.09 -1.15
N LEU A 224 -6.60 8.89 -1.45
CA LEU A 224 -8.01 8.54 -1.58
C LEU A 224 -8.53 7.88 -0.32
N SER A 225 -7.80 6.88 0.19
CA SER A 225 -8.15 6.20 1.42
C SER A 225 -6.92 5.71 2.17
N LEU A 226 -6.98 5.78 3.50
CA LEU A 226 -6.01 5.22 4.43
C LEU A 226 -6.74 4.25 5.34
N ASN A 227 -6.39 2.97 5.27
CA ASN A 227 -7.08 1.94 6.04
C ASN A 227 -6.08 1.09 6.83
N GLN A 228 -6.51 0.64 8.01
CA GLN A 228 -5.81 -0.42 8.74
C GLN A 228 -6.74 -1.63 8.90
N TYR A 229 -6.19 -2.82 8.79
CA TYR A 229 -6.92 -4.05 9.01
C TYR A 229 -6.03 -5.18 9.54
N ASN A 230 -6.67 -6.19 10.13
CA ASN A 230 -5.97 -7.39 10.55
C ASN A 230 -6.05 -8.46 9.46
N ASP A 231 -4.89 -8.99 9.05
CA ASP A 231 -4.76 -10.14 8.16
C ASP A 231 -4.14 -11.31 8.93
N GLY A 232 -4.98 -12.14 9.51
CA GLY A 232 -4.55 -13.17 10.48
C GLY A 232 -3.93 -12.53 11.73
N SER A 233 -2.66 -12.84 12.02
CA SER A 233 -1.91 -12.27 13.14
C SER A 233 -1.21 -10.94 12.80
N HIS A 234 -1.30 -10.49 11.55
CA HIS A 234 -0.63 -9.28 11.09
C HIS A 234 -1.62 -8.12 10.98
N THR A 235 -1.21 -6.95 11.42
CA THR A 235 -1.94 -5.72 11.15
C THR A 235 -1.28 -5.02 9.97
N MET A 236 -2.10 -4.62 9.01
CA MET A 236 -1.68 -3.97 7.77
C MET A 236 -2.20 -2.54 7.72
N LEU A 237 -1.41 -1.65 7.14
CA LEU A 237 -1.79 -0.30 6.75
C LEU A 237 -1.82 -0.25 5.23
N THR A 238 -2.93 0.20 4.66
CA THR A 238 -3.02 0.48 3.22
C THR A 238 -3.23 1.95 2.97
N ILE A 239 -2.52 2.46 1.98
CA ILE A 239 -2.62 3.85 1.52
C ILE A 239 -2.88 3.78 0.02
N SER A 240 -4.00 4.32 -0.43
CA SER A 240 -4.31 4.46 -1.85
C SER A 240 -4.51 5.91 -2.23
N GLY A 241 -4.12 6.28 -3.44
CA GLY A 241 -4.27 7.63 -3.96
C GLY A 241 -3.79 7.73 -5.41
N PHE A 242 -3.75 8.93 -5.92
CA PHE A 242 -3.31 9.21 -7.29
C PHE A 242 -2.42 10.45 -7.35
N PHE A 243 -1.65 10.54 -8.42
CA PHE A 243 -0.79 11.69 -8.70
C PHE A 243 -1.52 12.67 -9.61
N SER A 244 -1.44 13.97 -9.33
CA SER A 244 -1.97 15.02 -10.20
C SER A 244 -1.40 16.39 -9.81
N SER A 245 -1.59 17.39 -10.67
CA SER A 245 -1.48 18.77 -10.25
C SER A 245 -2.65 19.16 -9.32
N GLU A 246 -2.53 20.24 -8.59
CA GLU A 246 -3.60 20.73 -7.69
C GLU A 246 -4.89 21.04 -8.45
N GLN A 247 -4.79 21.65 -9.62
CA GLN A 247 -5.94 21.98 -10.46
C GLN A 247 -6.67 20.71 -10.93
N GLU A 248 -5.94 19.72 -11.43
CA GLU A 248 -6.50 18.45 -11.87
C GLU A 248 -7.16 17.68 -10.72
N TYR A 249 -6.55 17.72 -9.52
CA TYR A 249 -7.14 17.12 -8.32
C TYR A 249 -8.50 17.75 -7.98
N ILE A 250 -8.59 19.09 -7.96
CA ILE A 250 -9.83 19.79 -7.62
C ILE A 250 -10.94 19.42 -8.63
N GLU A 251 -10.62 19.42 -9.92
CA GLU A 251 -11.56 19.11 -11.00
C GLU A 251 -12.03 17.64 -10.91
N LEU A 252 -11.08 16.70 -10.74
CA LEU A 252 -11.38 15.27 -10.64
C LEU A 252 -12.18 14.95 -9.38
N SER A 253 -11.77 15.47 -8.24
CA SER A 253 -12.42 15.26 -6.95
C SER A 253 -13.88 15.70 -6.98
N LYS A 254 -14.15 16.87 -7.54
CA LYS A 254 -15.52 17.38 -7.72
C LYS A 254 -16.32 16.54 -8.71
N ALA A 255 -15.73 16.19 -9.83
CA ALA A 255 -16.42 15.45 -10.90
C ALA A 255 -16.74 14.01 -10.55
N CYS A 256 -15.92 13.39 -9.70
CA CYS A 256 -16.12 12.03 -9.18
C CYS A 256 -16.87 12.01 -7.85
N ASP A 257 -17.19 13.19 -7.27
CA ASP A 257 -17.90 13.32 -6.00
C ASP A 257 -17.17 12.62 -4.84
N LEU A 258 -15.83 12.73 -4.81
CA LEU A 258 -14.99 12.00 -3.86
C LEU A 258 -15.30 12.37 -2.41
N SER A 259 -15.66 13.63 -2.13
CA SER A 259 -15.98 14.10 -0.77
C SER A 259 -17.18 13.40 -0.12
N ASN A 260 -18.08 12.85 -0.91
CA ASN A 260 -19.24 12.09 -0.43
C ASN A 260 -18.98 10.58 -0.31
N TRP A 261 -17.79 10.12 -0.69
CA TRP A 261 -17.42 8.72 -0.51
C TRP A 261 -16.96 8.47 0.93
N GLN A 262 -17.61 7.52 1.60
CA GLN A 262 -17.41 7.26 3.03
C GLN A 262 -15.98 6.88 3.44
N PHE A 263 -15.17 6.36 2.49
CA PHE A 263 -13.77 5.99 2.73
C PHE A 263 -12.79 7.06 2.29
N TYR A 264 -13.28 8.23 1.81
CA TYR A 264 -12.43 9.28 1.33
C TYR A 264 -11.69 9.95 2.48
N SER A 265 -10.37 9.96 2.40
CA SER A 265 -9.49 10.61 3.36
C SER A 265 -8.54 11.55 2.62
N THR A 266 -8.66 12.85 2.90
CA THR A 266 -7.69 13.88 2.48
C THR A 266 -6.64 14.17 3.53
N ASN A 267 -6.85 13.66 4.74
CA ASN A 267 -5.98 13.85 5.87
C ASN A 267 -5.10 12.62 6.09
N TRP A 268 -3.81 12.82 6.09
CA TRP A 268 -2.82 11.77 6.32
C TRP A 268 -2.87 11.13 7.73
N GLU A 269 -3.61 11.72 8.65
CA GLU A 269 -3.79 11.22 10.02
C GLU A 269 -5.10 10.44 10.22
N ASP A 270 -6.04 10.56 9.28
CA ASP A 270 -7.35 9.91 9.36
C ASP A 270 -7.29 8.50 8.75
N VAL A 271 -6.83 7.54 9.55
CA VAL A 271 -6.73 6.13 9.16
C VAL A 271 -7.94 5.37 9.67
N GLN A 272 -8.75 4.87 8.76
CA GLN A 272 -9.96 4.11 9.08
C GLN A 272 -9.61 2.66 9.45
N GLU A 273 -10.28 2.11 10.46
CA GLU A 273 -10.12 0.71 10.83
C GLU A 273 -11.16 -0.16 10.13
N ILE A 274 -10.70 -1.11 9.31
CA ILE A 274 -11.54 -2.15 8.74
C ILE A 274 -11.62 -3.29 9.76
N ALA A 275 -12.76 -3.42 10.41
CA ALA A 275 -13.06 -4.49 11.35
C ALA A 275 -14.40 -5.14 10.99
N ILE A 276 -14.35 -6.40 10.59
CA ILE A 276 -15.57 -7.18 10.35
C ILE A 276 -16.05 -7.71 11.69
N PRO A 277 -17.29 -7.44 12.10
CA PRO A 277 -17.86 -8.04 13.30
C PRO A 277 -17.92 -9.57 13.12
N THR A 278 -17.88 -10.29 14.23
CA THR A 278 -18.10 -11.74 14.21
C THR A 278 -19.55 -12.00 13.77
N LEU A 279 -19.68 -12.46 12.52
CA LEU A 279 -20.97 -12.80 11.94
C LEU A 279 -21.48 -14.14 12.48
N THR A 280 -22.74 -14.22 12.77
CA THR A 280 -23.43 -15.48 13.09
C THR A 280 -23.58 -16.34 11.83
N ILE A 281 -23.94 -17.61 12.00
CA ILE A 281 -24.18 -18.53 10.87
C ILE A 281 -25.30 -18.02 9.94
N LYS A 282 -26.26 -17.26 10.47
CA LYS A 282 -27.36 -16.68 9.66
C LYS A 282 -26.99 -15.41 8.90
N GLU A 283 -25.91 -14.75 9.29
CA GLU A 283 -25.41 -13.52 8.65
C GLU A 283 -24.31 -13.80 7.63
N LYS A 284 -23.80 -15.02 7.61
CA LYS A 284 -22.87 -15.54 6.59
C LYS A 284 -23.63 -16.15 5.43
#